data_6fda675c3e978348aa514f5204d8619f
#
_entry.id   6fda675c3e978348aa514f5204d8619f
#
_cell.length_a   1.000
_cell.length_b   1.000
_cell.length_c   1.000
_cell.angle_alpha   90.00
_cell.angle_beta   90.00
_cell.angle_gamma   90.00
#
_symmetry.space_group_name_H-M   'P 1'
#
loop_
_entity.id
_entity.type
_entity.pdbx_description
1 polymer ?
#
loop_
_entity_poly.entity_id
_entity_poly.type
_entity_poly.pdbx_seq_one_letter_code
_entity_poly.pdbx_strand_id
1 'polypeptide(L)'
;CITEIESSKGTKLLIDLGHNLPDGESIAHDLYDEKSNIETLLDGVSHIFYSHYHSDHIGFESKVPDKIQQHIGSLSLKMIRNLREHMTYADSLKEEAYKSLSALERFDEYESNKRKVYGDISITTLPVSHSAIDAHMFFIECDGKTILHTGDFRDNGYNGKEMFEEIKSYISQSIDILITEGTLLSRNNPKMITEYQLKEKAEQLLNKYKYAFVLCSSMDADRLCSFFKASHDRDTKRR
;
A
#
# COMPACT_ATOMS: atom_id res chain seq x y z
N CYS A 1 2.79 -9.02 3.73
CA CYS A 1 3.40 -8.30 4.87
C CYS A 1 2.48 -8.31 6.07
N ILE A 2 3.03 -8.41 7.30
CA ILE A 2 2.27 -8.34 8.55
C ILE A 2 3.20 -7.84 9.63
N THR A 3 2.76 -6.83 10.39
CA THR A 3 3.46 -6.33 11.58
C THR A 3 2.48 -6.24 12.74
N GLU A 4 2.78 -6.90 13.85
CA GLU A 4 2.00 -6.83 15.08
C GLU A 4 2.61 -5.78 16.02
N ILE A 5 1.76 -4.94 16.60
CA ILE A 5 2.10 -3.97 17.64
C ILE A 5 1.23 -4.29 18.86
N GLU A 6 1.87 -4.64 19.96
CA GLU A 6 1.19 -4.91 21.24
C GLU A 6 1.77 -4.04 22.35
N SER A 7 0.90 -3.33 23.05
CA SER A 7 1.28 -2.50 24.19
C SER A 7 1.38 -3.32 25.47
N SER A 8 2.11 -2.84 26.47
CA SER A 8 2.19 -3.44 27.81
C SER A 8 0.83 -3.53 28.52
N LYS A 9 -0.19 -2.79 28.07
CA LYS A 9 -1.56 -2.84 28.59
C LYS A 9 -2.48 -3.79 27.81
N GLY A 10 -1.95 -4.48 26.80
CA GLY A 10 -2.68 -5.49 26.04
C GLY A 10 -3.49 -4.94 24.85
N THR A 11 -3.29 -3.68 24.46
CA THR A 11 -3.84 -3.20 23.16
C THR A 11 -3.02 -3.82 22.03
N LYS A 12 -3.68 -4.53 21.12
CA LYS A 12 -3.04 -5.21 19.99
C LYS A 12 -3.59 -4.69 18.66
N LEU A 13 -2.69 -4.28 17.77
CA LEU A 13 -2.98 -3.77 16.43
C LEU A 13 -2.13 -4.52 15.40
N LEU A 14 -2.61 -4.61 14.15
CA LEU A 14 -1.81 -5.06 13.01
C LEU A 14 -1.61 -3.93 12.00
N ILE A 15 -0.43 -3.91 11.39
CA ILE A 15 -0.15 -3.18 10.17
C ILE A 15 0.00 -4.19 9.05
N ASP A 16 -0.86 -4.08 8.08
CA ASP A 16 -1.02 -4.97 6.92
C ASP A 16 -1.38 -6.42 7.30
N LEU A 17 -2.09 -7.07 6.39
CA LEU A 17 -2.47 -8.48 6.47
C LEU A 17 -2.68 -9.02 5.05
N GLY A 18 -1.60 -9.42 4.40
CA GLY A 18 -1.61 -9.78 2.98
C GLY A 18 -0.96 -11.10 2.65
N HIS A 19 -1.11 -11.48 1.39
CA HIS A 19 -0.54 -12.71 0.85
C HIS A 19 1.00 -12.66 0.79
N ASN A 20 1.63 -13.82 0.76
CA ASN A 20 3.05 -13.92 0.41
C ASN A 20 3.23 -13.66 -1.09
N LEU A 21 4.32 -12.99 -1.46
CA LEU A 21 4.68 -12.83 -2.86
C LEU A 21 5.10 -14.19 -3.45
N PRO A 22 4.73 -14.50 -4.72
CA PRO A 22 4.94 -15.82 -5.33
C PRO A 22 6.40 -16.28 -5.44
N ASP A 23 7.36 -15.34 -5.44
CA ASP A 23 8.79 -15.61 -5.66
C ASP A 23 9.64 -15.58 -4.38
N GLY A 24 9.01 -15.42 -3.22
CA GLY A 24 9.71 -15.62 -1.95
C GLY A 24 9.98 -17.10 -1.77
N GLU A 25 11.22 -17.57 -1.96
CA GLU A 25 11.62 -18.92 -1.49
C GLU A 25 11.15 -19.07 -0.05
N SER A 26 10.31 -20.04 0.13
CA SER A 26 9.36 -20.15 1.20
C SER A 26 9.99 -20.50 2.55
N ILE A 27 10.56 -19.57 3.23
CA ILE A 27 10.60 -19.63 4.71
C ILE A 27 9.18 -19.40 5.27
N ALA A 28 8.30 -18.78 4.51
CA ALA A 28 6.94 -18.45 4.92
C ALA A 28 5.88 -19.51 4.58
N HIS A 29 6.18 -20.51 3.73
CA HIS A 29 5.22 -21.59 3.47
C HIS A 29 4.88 -22.41 4.73
N ASP A 30 5.81 -22.54 5.67
CA ASP A 30 5.58 -23.27 6.92
C ASP A 30 4.86 -22.42 7.99
N LEU A 31 4.78 -21.10 7.82
CA LEU A 31 4.06 -20.22 8.75
C LEU A 31 2.57 -20.06 8.39
N TYR A 32 2.16 -20.48 7.20
CA TYR A 32 0.80 -20.27 6.69
C TYR A 32 0.14 -21.57 6.22
N ASP A 33 -0.09 -22.49 7.12
CA ASP A 33 -1.23 -23.39 6.98
C ASP A 33 -2.49 -22.53 7.14
N GLU A 34 -3.16 -22.23 6.01
CA GLU A 34 -4.00 -21.05 5.80
C GLU A 34 -5.16 -20.85 6.79
N LYS A 35 -5.53 -21.83 7.57
CA LYS A 35 -6.69 -21.71 8.48
C LYS A 35 -6.30 -21.50 9.94
N SER A 36 -5.36 -22.26 10.46
CA SER A 36 -5.05 -22.25 11.89
C SER A 36 -4.22 -21.02 12.31
N ASN A 37 -3.46 -20.44 11.39
CA ASN A 37 -2.53 -19.36 11.72
C ASN A 37 -3.16 -17.97 11.69
N ILE A 38 -4.14 -17.72 10.79
CA ILE A 38 -4.84 -16.41 10.74
C ILE A 38 -5.67 -16.21 12.02
N GLU A 39 -6.40 -17.21 12.47
CA GLU A 39 -7.21 -17.12 13.68
C GLU A 39 -6.35 -16.84 14.92
N THR A 40 -5.20 -17.51 15.02
CA THR A 40 -4.23 -17.28 16.11
C THR A 40 -3.61 -15.89 16.02
N LEU A 41 -3.24 -15.44 14.83
CA LEU A 41 -2.69 -14.11 14.60
C LEU A 41 -3.68 -13.00 14.96
N LEU A 42 -4.96 -13.23 14.70
CA LEU A 42 -6.03 -12.25 14.96
C LEU A 42 -6.55 -12.29 16.40
N ASP A 43 -6.03 -13.20 17.24
CA ASP A 43 -6.45 -13.27 18.64
C ASP A 43 -5.98 -12.04 19.42
N GLY A 44 -6.94 -11.38 20.09
CA GLY A 44 -6.70 -10.14 20.81
C GLY A 44 -6.54 -8.89 19.95
N VAL A 45 -6.48 -9.01 18.62
CA VAL A 45 -6.40 -7.86 17.70
C VAL A 45 -7.70 -7.06 17.71
N SER A 46 -7.58 -5.75 17.86
CA SER A 46 -8.72 -4.81 17.85
C SER A 46 -8.84 -4.03 16.54
N HIS A 47 -7.71 -3.68 15.92
CA HIS A 47 -7.66 -2.89 14.69
C HIS A 47 -6.57 -3.40 13.73
N ILE A 48 -6.83 -3.29 12.43
CA ILE A 48 -5.85 -3.54 11.36
C ILE A 48 -5.77 -2.28 10.50
N PHE A 49 -4.55 -1.83 10.20
CA PHE A 49 -4.27 -0.68 9.33
C PHE A 49 -3.55 -1.16 8.08
N TYR A 50 -4.10 -0.87 6.92
CA TYR A 50 -3.49 -1.21 5.63
C TYR A 50 -2.74 -0.02 5.06
N SER A 51 -1.45 -0.22 4.79
CA SER A 51 -0.59 0.81 4.20
C SER A 51 -1.04 1.18 2.79
N HIS A 52 -1.49 0.20 2.01
CA HIS A 52 -2.02 0.36 0.66
C HIS A 52 -2.77 -0.91 0.19
N TYR A 53 -3.26 -0.91 -1.07
CA TYR A 53 -4.18 -1.94 -1.57
C TYR A 53 -3.54 -3.09 -2.35
N HIS A 54 -2.21 -3.26 -2.36
CA HIS A 54 -1.60 -4.45 -2.99
C HIS A 54 -1.91 -5.73 -2.20
N SER A 55 -2.02 -6.86 -2.90
CA SER A 55 -2.48 -8.12 -2.32
C SER A 55 -1.58 -8.69 -1.23
N ASP A 56 -0.29 -8.38 -1.26
CA ASP A 56 0.67 -8.76 -0.22
C ASP A 56 0.58 -7.90 1.05
N HIS A 57 -0.27 -6.87 1.03
CA HIS A 57 -0.59 -6.02 2.19
C HIS A 57 -2.02 -6.19 2.68
N ILE A 58 -3.02 -6.35 1.78
CA ILE A 58 -4.44 -6.39 2.13
C ILE A 58 -5.13 -7.72 1.76
N GLY A 59 -4.44 -8.68 1.19
CA GLY A 59 -5.05 -9.86 0.54
C GLY A 59 -5.89 -10.76 1.44
N PHE A 60 -5.84 -10.62 2.76
CA PHE A 60 -6.65 -11.41 3.70
C PHE A 60 -7.80 -10.61 4.34
N GLU A 61 -8.16 -9.46 3.81
CA GLU A 61 -9.19 -8.57 4.36
C GLU A 61 -10.55 -9.27 4.56
N SER A 62 -10.90 -10.20 3.68
CA SER A 62 -12.16 -10.95 3.73
C SER A 62 -12.18 -12.06 4.80
N LYS A 63 -11.02 -12.43 5.34
CA LYS A 63 -10.86 -13.43 6.40
C LYS A 63 -10.91 -12.83 7.81
N VAL A 64 -10.94 -11.50 7.91
CA VAL A 64 -10.95 -10.77 9.19
C VAL A 64 -12.34 -10.81 9.83
N PRO A 65 -12.46 -11.30 11.09
CA PRO A 65 -13.74 -11.30 11.82
C PRO A 65 -14.33 -9.89 11.98
N ASP A 66 -15.67 -9.80 11.97
CA ASP A 66 -16.41 -8.52 12.04
C ASP A 66 -16.12 -7.68 13.30
N LYS A 67 -15.66 -8.31 14.38
CA LYS A 67 -15.27 -7.64 15.63
C LYS A 67 -13.99 -6.82 15.53
N ILE A 68 -13.18 -7.03 14.48
CA ILE A 68 -11.91 -6.34 14.25
C ILE A 68 -12.15 -5.22 13.25
N GLN A 69 -11.84 -3.98 13.65
CA GLN A 69 -12.00 -2.83 12.77
C GLN A 69 -10.83 -2.74 11.78
N GLN A 70 -11.13 -2.58 10.51
CA GLN A 70 -10.15 -2.47 9.43
C GLN A 70 -10.10 -1.03 8.91
N HIS A 71 -8.88 -0.52 8.66
CA HIS A 71 -8.65 0.88 8.26
C HIS A 71 -7.75 0.98 7.04
N ILE A 72 -8.11 1.86 6.10
CA ILE A 72 -7.32 2.12 4.88
C ILE A 72 -7.51 3.57 4.42
N GLY A 73 -6.63 4.06 3.57
CA GLY A 73 -6.80 5.37 2.92
C GLY A 73 -8.01 5.41 1.98
N SER A 74 -8.64 6.56 1.85
CA SER A 74 -9.92 6.71 1.14
C SER A 74 -9.83 6.42 -0.36
N LEU A 75 -8.73 6.81 -1.02
CA LEU A 75 -8.52 6.51 -2.44
C LEU A 75 -8.11 5.05 -2.64
N SER A 76 -7.32 4.49 -1.71
CA SER A 76 -7.01 3.06 -1.69
C SER A 76 -8.27 2.21 -1.59
N LEU A 77 -9.22 2.58 -0.71
CA LEU A 77 -10.50 1.89 -0.58
C LEU A 77 -11.33 1.94 -1.87
N LYS A 78 -11.40 3.10 -2.52
CA LYS A 78 -12.09 3.23 -3.81
C LYS A 78 -11.43 2.38 -4.90
N MET A 79 -10.11 2.34 -4.93
CA MET A 79 -9.36 1.56 -5.92
C MET A 79 -9.58 0.06 -5.73
N ILE A 80 -9.46 -0.45 -4.51
CA ILE A 80 -9.65 -1.88 -4.27
C ILE A 80 -11.10 -2.31 -4.51
N ARG A 81 -12.10 -1.52 -4.13
CA ARG A 81 -13.51 -1.79 -4.45
C ARG A 81 -13.72 -1.92 -5.96
N ASN A 82 -13.24 -0.95 -6.74
CA ASN A 82 -13.33 -0.97 -8.19
C ASN A 82 -12.68 -2.24 -8.80
N LEU A 83 -11.49 -2.61 -8.31
CA LEU A 83 -10.81 -3.83 -8.74
C LEU A 83 -11.63 -5.09 -8.42
N ARG A 84 -12.16 -5.21 -7.21
CA ARG A 84 -12.98 -6.34 -6.79
C ARG A 84 -14.29 -6.41 -7.59
N GLU A 85 -14.94 -5.28 -7.86
CA GLU A 85 -16.11 -5.23 -8.74
C GLU A 85 -15.78 -5.78 -10.15
N HIS A 86 -14.65 -5.39 -10.75
CA HIS A 86 -14.23 -5.95 -12.04
C HIS A 86 -13.92 -7.45 -11.97
N MET A 87 -13.38 -7.95 -10.86
CA MET A 87 -13.13 -9.39 -10.67
C MET A 87 -14.42 -10.21 -10.63
N THR A 88 -15.57 -9.63 -10.30
CA THR A 88 -16.86 -10.34 -10.33
C THR A 88 -17.29 -10.78 -11.73
N TYR A 89 -16.72 -10.18 -12.78
CA TYR A 89 -16.99 -10.58 -14.17
C TYR A 89 -16.23 -11.85 -14.59
N ALA A 90 -15.22 -12.26 -13.83
CA ALA A 90 -14.48 -13.49 -14.09
C ALA A 90 -15.04 -14.62 -13.21
N ASP A 91 -15.62 -15.66 -13.81
CA ASP A 91 -16.28 -16.75 -13.07
C ASP A 91 -15.38 -17.42 -12.02
N SER A 92 -14.07 -17.54 -12.30
CA SER A 92 -13.10 -18.14 -11.38
C SER A 92 -12.77 -17.29 -10.15
N LEU A 93 -13.05 -15.99 -10.18
CA LEU A 93 -12.70 -15.04 -9.11
C LEU A 93 -13.93 -14.47 -8.40
N LYS A 94 -15.11 -14.75 -8.94
CA LYS A 94 -16.37 -14.11 -8.56
C LYS A 94 -16.73 -14.28 -7.08
N GLU A 95 -16.61 -15.50 -6.56
CA GLU A 95 -16.96 -15.79 -5.16
C GLU A 95 -16.04 -15.05 -4.18
N GLU A 96 -14.74 -15.06 -4.45
CA GLU A 96 -13.75 -14.36 -3.63
C GLU A 96 -13.94 -12.83 -3.71
N ALA A 97 -14.22 -12.31 -4.91
CA ALA A 97 -14.51 -10.91 -5.10
C ALA A 97 -15.72 -10.42 -4.29
N TYR A 98 -16.81 -11.19 -4.23
CA TYR A 98 -17.98 -10.83 -3.41
C TYR A 98 -17.67 -10.88 -1.91
N LYS A 99 -16.89 -11.85 -1.43
CA LYS A 99 -16.45 -11.90 -0.03
C LYS A 99 -15.63 -10.68 0.33
N SER A 100 -14.70 -10.31 -0.55
CA SER A 100 -13.87 -9.11 -0.40
C SER A 100 -14.72 -7.84 -0.39
N LEU A 101 -15.64 -7.65 -1.35
CA LEU A 101 -16.53 -6.49 -1.39
C LEU A 101 -17.34 -6.33 -0.11
N SER A 102 -17.91 -7.44 0.41
CA SER A 102 -18.65 -7.43 1.68
C SER A 102 -17.75 -7.02 2.86
N ALA A 103 -16.51 -7.48 2.90
CA ALA A 103 -15.55 -7.06 3.94
C ALA A 103 -15.22 -5.56 3.83
N LEU A 104 -15.01 -5.06 2.61
CA LEU A 104 -14.66 -3.66 2.35
C LEU A 104 -15.78 -2.67 2.73
N GLU A 105 -17.04 -3.12 2.84
CA GLU A 105 -18.14 -2.27 3.34
C GLU A 105 -17.96 -1.83 4.79
N ARG A 106 -17.18 -2.58 5.57
CA ARG A 106 -16.94 -2.36 7.01
C ARG A 106 -15.66 -1.60 7.30
N PHE A 107 -14.94 -1.15 6.27
CA PHE A 107 -13.70 -0.43 6.44
C PHE A 107 -13.93 1.01 6.86
N ASP A 108 -13.15 1.46 7.84
CA ASP A 108 -13.02 2.88 8.17
C ASP A 108 -11.90 3.52 7.33
N GLU A 109 -12.16 4.75 6.89
CA GLU A 109 -11.15 5.55 6.23
C GLU A 109 -10.32 6.32 7.26
N TYR A 110 -9.00 6.25 7.16
CA TYR A 110 -8.14 7.14 7.95
C TYR A 110 -7.79 8.39 7.15
N GLU A 111 -7.56 9.48 7.86
CA GLU A 111 -7.16 10.76 7.28
C GLU A 111 -5.65 10.93 7.38
N SER A 112 -5.00 11.31 6.26
CA SER A 112 -3.57 11.61 6.23
C SER A 112 -3.19 12.73 7.19
N ASN A 113 -2.00 12.63 7.78
CA ASN A 113 -1.42 13.61 8.68
C ASN A 113 -2.23 13.86 9.96
N LYS A 114 -3.09 12.91 10.34
CA LYS A 114 -3.88 12.99 11.58
C LYS A 114 -3.47 11.91 12.55
N ARG A 115 -3.18 12.33 13.77
CA ARG A 115 -2.94 11.46 14.92
C ARG A 115 -4.27 11.02 15.51
N LYS A 116 -4.45 9.70 15.62
CA LYS A 116 -5.60 9.08 16.34
C LYS A 116 -5.07 8.12 17.40
N VAL A 117 -5.86 7.90 18.44
CA VAL A 117 -5.52 7.00 19.56
C VAL A 117 -6.46 5.81 19.58
N TYR A 118 -5.88 4.62 19.69
CA TYR A 118 -6.56 3.33 19.74
C TYR A 118 -6.09 2.59 20.99
N GLY A 119 -6.94 2.56 22.02
CA GLY A 119 -6.52 2.13 23.36
C GLY A 119 -5.43 3.05 23.92
N ASP A 120 -4.22 2.53 24.07
CA ASP A 120 -3.04 3.27 24.54
C ASP A 120 -1.95 3.40 23.47
N ILE A 121 -2.25 3.02 22.22
CA ILE A 121 -1.39 3.20 21.04
C ILE A 121 -1.92 4.37 20.23
N SER A 122 -1.03 5.25 19.79
CA SER A 122 -1.40 6.30 18.83
C SER A 122 -0.76 6.07 17.47
N ILE A 123 -1.50 6.36 16.42
CA ILE A 123 -1.08 6.23 15.03
C ILE A 123 -1.29 7.55 14.31
N THR A 124 -0.25 8.01 13.63
CA THR A 124 -0.30 9.10 12.64
C THR A 124 0.01 8.51 11.27
N THR A 125 -0.90 8.65 10.33
CA THR A 125 -0.74 8.20 8.95
C THR A 125 -0.07 9.28 8.12
N LEU A 126 1.01 8.94 7.41
CA LEU A 126 1.80 9.87 6.60
C LEU A 126 1.80 9.38 5.14
N PRO A 127 1.39 10.22 4.17
CA PRO A 127 1.33 9.80 2.78
C PRO A 127 2.73 9.53 2.22
N VAL A 128 2.84 8.51 1.36
CA VAL A 128 4.09 8.16 0.70
C VAL A 128 3.90 7.95 -0.80
N SER A 129 4.98 8.16 -1.55
CA SER A 129 5.01 7.82 -2.97
C SER A 129 5.24 6.32 -3.14
N HIS A 130 4.32 5.66 -3.83
CA HIS A 130 4.39 4.24 -4.19
C HIS A 130 3.68 3.99 -5.52
N SER A 131 3.72 2.75 -6.05
CA SER A 131 2.94 2.37 -7.24
C SER A 131 1.43 2.38 -6.95
N ALA A 132 1.02 2.01 -5.75
CA ALA A 132 -0.35 2.18 -5.28
C ALA A 132 -0.66 3.64 -4.97
N ILE A 133 -1.80 4.14 -5.45
CA ILE A 133 -2.30 5.45 -5.05
C ILE A 133 -2.68 5.44 -3.57
N ASP A 134 -2.45 6.55 -2.87
CA ASP A 134 -2.86 6.73 -1.47
C ASP A 134 -2.16 5.75 -0.51
N ALA A 135 -0.90 5.42 -0.79
CA ALA A 135 -0.06 4.64 0.11
C ALA A 135 0.41 5.48 1.30
N HIS A 136 0.55 4.85 2.47
CA HIS A 136 0.88 5.53 3.71
C HIS A 136 1.95 4.79 4.52
N MET A 137 2.77 5.59 5.21
CA MET A 137 3.57 5.17 6.38
C MET A 137 2.75 5.36 7.65
N PHE A 138 3.17 4.68 8.71
CA PHE A 138 2.57 4.82 10.04
C PHE A 138 3.64 5.24 11.05
N PHE A 139 3.44 6.41 11.64
CA PHE A 139 4.18 6.83 12.82
C PHE A 139 3.37 6.45 14.06
N ILE A 140 3.94 5.55 14.87
CA ILE A 140 3.25 4.89 15.96
C ILE A 140 3.95 5.22 17.27
N GLU A 141 3.17 5.59 18.29
CA GLU A 141 3.65 5.81 19.64
C GLU A 141 3.01 4.76 20.56
N CYS A 142 3.84 3.94 21.20
CA CYS A 142 3.43 2.84 22.06
C CYS A 142 4.42 2.71 23.21
N ASP A 143 3.95 2.63 24.46
CA ASP A 143 4.76 2.45 25.67
C ASP A 143 5.93 3.43 25.80
N GLY A 144 5.73 4.69 25.38
CA GLY A 144 6.78 5.71 25.39
C GLY A 144 7.87 5.51 24.34
N LYS A 145 7.66 4.61 23.38
CA LYS A 145 8.51 4.37 22.22
C LYS A 145 7.85 4.88 20.95
N THR A 146 8.68 5.25 19.98
CA THR A 146 8.28 5.72 18.66
C THR A 146 8.70 4.73 17.59
N ILE A 147 7.76 4.33 16.75
CA ILE A 147 7.95 3.38 15.66
C ILE A 147 7.59 4.07 14.36
N LEU A 148 8.45 3.99 13.35
CA LEU A 148 8.08 4.33 11.98
C LEU A 148 8.01 3.06 11.15
N HIS A 149 6.80 2.73 10.70
CA HIS A 149 6.54 1.65 9.74
C HIS A 149 6.32 2.27 8.36
N THR A 150 7.24 2.04 7.43
CA THR A 150 7.23 2.74 6.14
C THR A 150 6.18 2.23 5.16
N GLY A 151 5.63 1.03 5.37
CA GLY A 151 5.00 0.33 4.26
C GLY A 151 5.96 0.23 3.08
N ASP A 152 5.42 0.15 1.89
CA ASP A 152 6.17 0.23 0.64
C ASP A 152 6.26 1.66 0.14
N PHE A 153 7.43 2.08 -0.32
CA PHE A 153 7.64 3.43 -0.85
C PHE A 153 8.65 3.45 -2.00
N ARG A 154 8.63 4.54 -2.79
CA ARG A 154 9.63 4.80 -3.83
C ARG A 154 9.91 6.30 -3.93
N ASP A 155 11.18 6.65 -4.20
CA ASP A 155 11.62 8.04 -4.39
C ASP A 155 11.52 8.52 -5.84
N ASN A 156 11.25 7.64 -6.78
CA ASN A 156 11.18 7.93 -8.22
C ASN A 156 9.76 8.22 -8.73
N GLY A 157 8.73 8.17 -7.88
CA GLY A 157 7.36 8.60 -8.18
C GLY A 157 7.23 10.11 -8.33
N TYR A 158 6.02 10.59 -8.64
CA TYR A 158 5.79 12.03 -8.83
C TYR A 158 6.09 12.86 -7.58
N ASN A 159 5.79 12.34 -6.38
CA ASN A 159 6.01 13.01 -5.10
C ASN A 159 7.22 12.44 -4.32
N GLY A 160 8.04 11.61 -4.97
CA GLY A 160 9.09 10.88 -4.26
C GLY A 160 10.18 11.76 -3.66
N LYS A 161 10.51 12.89 -4.28
CA LYS A 161 11.54 13.80 -3.78
C LYS A 161 11.09 14.61 -2.57
N GLU A 162 9.84 15.06 -2.57
CA GLU A 162 9.26 15.89 -1.53
C GLU A 162 8.83 15.06 -0.30
N MET A 163 8.59 13.79 -0.48
CA MET A 163 8.05 12.88 0.52
C MET A 163 8.84 12.89 1.85
N PHE A 164 10.17 12.80 1.79
CA PHE A 164 10.99 12.75 3.00
C PHE A 164 11.03 14.08 3.76
N GLU A 165 10.99 15.20 3.06
CA GLU A 165 10.93 16.52 3.70
C GLU A 165 9.56 16.76 4.32
N GLU A 166 8.50 16.31 3.68
CA GLU A 166 7.15 16.33 4.23
C GLU A 166 7.05 15.48 5.49
N ILE A 167 7.50 14.22 5.45
CA ILE A 167 7.52 13.33 6.61
C ILE A 167 8.30 13.95 7.78
N LYS A 168 9.48 14.52 7.55
CA LYS A 168 10.27 15.20 8.58
C LYS A 168 9.51 16.36 9.22
N SER A 169 8.61 17.03 8.51
CA SER A 169 7.81 18.11 9.08
C SER A 169 6.80 17.64 10.12
N TYR A 170 6.36 16.39 10.04
CA TYR A 170 5.43 15.76 11.00
C TYR A 170 6.13 15.03 12.13
N ILE A 171 7.33 14.46 11.88
CA ILE A 171 8.09 13.72 12.88
C ILE A 171 9.13 14.66 13.50
N SER A 172 8.76 15.27 14.65
CA SER A 172 9.64 16.19 15.37
C SER A 172 10.58 15.52 16.38
N GLN A 173 10.39 14.24 16.64
CA GLN A 173 11.11 13.45 17.66
C GLN A 173 11.93 12.33 17.02
N SER A 174 12.88 11.77 17.81
CA SER A 174 13.65 10.61 17.38
C SER A 174 12.76 9.38 17.18
N ILE A 175 13.12 8.53 16.23
CA ILE A 175 12.47 7.24 16.00
C ILE A 175 13.28 6.18 16.75
N ASP A 176 12.62 5.43 17.66
CA ASP A 176 13.25 4.33 18.39
C ASP A 176 13.36 3.08 17.52
N ILE A 177 12.33 2.79 16.68
CA ILE A 177 12.23 1.59 15.86
C ILE A 177 11.83 1.99 14.43
N LEU A 178 12.61 1.54 13.46
CA LEU A 178 12.31 1.68 12.04
C LEU A 178 11.99 0.30 11.45
N ILE A 179 10.77 0.15 10.90
CA ILE A 179 10.34 -1.01 10.13
C ILE A 179 10.20 -0.54 8.67
N THR A 180 11.04 -1.06 7.79
CA THR A 180 11.10 -0.60 6.39
C THR A 180 11.19 -1.76 5.41
N GLU A 181 10.73 -1.54 4.19
CA GLU A 181 10.92 -2.46 3.09
C GLU A 181 12.40 -2.61 2.71
N GLY A 182 12.71 -3.70 1.99
CA GLY A 182 14.04 -3.98 1.47
C GLY A 182 14.03 -4.55 0.04
N THR A 183 12.97 -4.33 -0.72
CA THR A 183 12.71 -4.96 -2.03
C THR A 183 13.85 -4.76 -3.04
N LEU A 184 14.56 -3.65 -2.97
CA LEU A 184 15.64 -3.33 -3.91
C LEU A 184 17.05 -3.63 -3.37
N LEU A 185 17.21 -4.07 -2.13
CA LEU A 185 18.52 -4.28 -1.50
C LEU A 185 19.38 -5.32 -2.22
N SER A 186 18.77 -6.35 -2.82
CA SER A 186 19.46 -7.41 -3.56
C SER A 186 19.68 -7.08 -5.03
N ARG A 187 19.13 -5.99 -5.56
CA ARG A 187 19.23 -5.64 -6.97
C ARG A 187 20.47 -4.78 -7.21
N ASN A 188 21.34 -5.23 -8.14
CA ASN A 188 22.47 -4.44 -8.60
C ASN A 188 21.98 -3.17 -9.30
N ASN A 189 21.97 -2.08 -8.55
CA ASN A 189 21.84 -0.67 -8.92
C ASN A 189 21.20 -0.39 -10.30
N PRO A 190 19.93 -0.71 -10.54
CA PRO A 190 19.28 -0.34 -11.77
C PRO A 190 19.23 1.19 -11.82
N LYS A 191 19.58 1.78 -12.97
CA LYS A 191 19.35 3.20 -13.21
C LYS A 191 17.84 3.45 -13.12
N MET A 192 17.37 3.82 -11.94
CA MET A 192 15.97 4.18 -11.73
C MET A 192 15.73 5.52 -12.42
N ILE A 193 14.76 5.56 -13.31
CA ILE A 193 14.27 6.81 -13.91
C ILE A 193 13.03 7.27 -13.13
N THR A 194 12.88 8.58 -12.98
CA THR A 194 11.68 9.15 -12.36
C THR A 194 10.48 9.05 -13.31
N GLU A 195 9.27 9.13 -12.77
CA GLU A 195 8.05 9.16 -13.59
C GLU A 195 8.03 10.38 -14.53
N TYR A 196 8.64 11.50 -14.15
CA TYR A 196 8.85 12.66 -15.05
C TYR A 196 9.73 12.29 -16.26
N GLN A 197 10.87 11.66 -16.02
CA GLN A 197 11.77 11.22 -17.09
C GLN A 197 11.13 10.16 -17.98
N LEU A 198 10.31 9.28 -17.41
CA LEU A 198 9.55 8.29 -18.16
C LEU A 198 8.54 8.97 -19.08
N LYS A 199 7.77 9.94 -18.56
CA LYS A 199 6.82 10.75 -19.35
C LYS A 199 7.52 11.41 -20.53
N GLU A 200 8.64 12.11 -20.33
CA GLU A 200 9.41 12.74 -21.39
C GLU A 200 9.86 11.74 -22.45
N LYS A 201 10.35 10.58 -22.04
CA LYS A 201 10.78 9.52 -22.97
C LYS A 201 9.59 8.94 -23.76
N ALA A 202 8.45 8.77 -23.11
CA ALA A 202 7.21 8.36 -23.76
C ALA A 202 6.75 9.38 -24.82
N GLU A 203 6.81 10.67 -24.52
CA GLU A 203 6.50 11.76 -25.49
C GLU A 203 7.40 11.70 -26.72
N GLN A 204 8.71 11.49 -26.52
CA GLN A 204 9.67 11.35 -27.63
C GLN A 204 9.32 10.17 -28.53
N LEU A 205 8.99 9.01 -27.95
CA LEU A 205 8.61 7.82 -28.71
C LEU A 205 7.28 8.00 -29.45
N LEU A 206 6.28 8.59 -28.78
CA LEU A 206 4.97 8.89 -29.39
C LEU A 206 5.07 9.91 -30.53
N ASN A 207 6.04 10.82 -30.52
CA ASN A 207 6.31 11.71 -31.63
C ASN A 207 6.98 11.01 -32.83
N LYS A 208 7.76 9.96 -32.57
CA LYS A 208 8.48 9.20 -33.58
C LYS A 208 7.60 8.13 -34.25
N TYR A 209 6.71 7.48 -33.49
CA TYR A 209 5.92 6.35 -33.95
C TYR A 209 4.43 6.69 -33.99
N LYS A 210 3.73 6.19 -35.01
CA LYS A 210 2.28 6.41 -35.18
C LYS A 210 1.47 5.62 -34.13
N TYR A 211 1.93 4.43 -33.76
CA TYR A 211 1.31 3.55 -32.80
C TYR A 211 2.34 3.13 -31.75
N ALA A 212 1.89 2.99 -30.51
CA ALA A 212 2.69 2.48 -29.41
C ALA A 212 1.83 1.55 -28.54
N PHE A 213 2.43 0.45 -28.09
CA PHE A 213 1.84 -0.46 -27.12
C PHE A 213 2.61 -0.30 -25.80
N VAL A 214 1.87 -0.18 -24.72
CA VAL A 214 2.42 -0.03 -23.37
C VAL A 214 2.11 -1.29 -22.57
N LEU A 215 3.15 -1.91 -22.02
CA LEU A 215 3.04 -3.01 -21.05
C LEU A 215 3.48 -2.47 -19.69
N CYS A 216 2.55 -2.34 -18.75
CA CYS A 216 2.82 -1.95 -17.38
C CYS A 216 1.76 -2.54 -16.45
N SER A 217 2.01 -2.51 -15.14
CA SER A 217 1.00 -2.89 -14.15
C SER A 217 -0.19 -1.96 -14.22
N SER A 218 -1.41 -2.50 -14.22
CA SER A 218 -2.65 -1.73 -14.11
C SER A 218 -2.84 -1.13 -12.70
N MET A 219 -2.05 -1.58 -11.73
CA MET A 219 -2.05 -1.11 -10.35
C MET A 219 -1.07 0.05 -10.10
N ASP A 220 -0.15 0.33 -11.04
CA ASP A 220 0.81 1.44 -10.93
C ASP A 220 0.18 2.74 -11.47
N ALA A 221 -0.48 3.46 -10.56
CA ALA A 221 -1.20 4.69 -10.89
C ALA A 221 -0.28 5.80 -11.44
N ASP A 222 0.92 5.97 -10.87
CA ASP A 222 1.90 6.94 -11.35
C ASP A 222 2.34 6.63 -12.77
N ARG A 223 2.61 5.35 -13.06
CA ARG A 223 3.02 4.85 -14.37
C ARG A 223 1.94 5.06 -15.42
N LEU A 224 0.69 4.72 -15.08
CA LEU A 224 -0.46 4.96 -15.96
C LEU A 224 -0.64 6.45 -16.23
N CYS A 225 -0.51 7.29 -15.19
CA CYS A 225 -0.58 8.74 -15.31
C CYS A 225 0.53 9.30 -16.23
N SER A 226 1.75 8.77 -16.15
CA SER A 226 2.88 9.17 -17.01
C SER A 226 2.57 8.94 -18.49
N PHE A 227 2.05 7.77 -18.85
CA PHE A 227 1.69 7.46 -20.24
C PHE A 227 0.46 8.24 -20.71
N PHE A 228 -0.54 8.40 -19.85
CA PHE A 228 -1.71 9.21 -20.17
C PHE A 228 -1.32 10.66 -20.46
N LYS A 229 -0.55 11.30 -19.58
CA LYS A 229 -0.06 12.67 -19.78
C LYS A 229 0.77 12.80 -21.05
N ALA A 230 1.68 11.85 -21.31
CA ALA A 230 2.50 11.87 -22.53
C ALA A 230 1.66 11.81 -23.82
N SER A 231 0.57 11.03 -23.84
CA SER A 231 -0.33 10.94 -24.98
C SER A 231 -1.19 12.19 -25.15
N HIS A 232 -1.75 12.73 -24.06
CA HIS A 232 -2.59 13.92 -24.07
C HIS A 232 -1.81 15.16 -24.50
N ASP A 233 -0.59 15.37 -23.98
CA ASP A 233 0.26 16.50 -24.34
C ASP A 233 0.66 16.48 -25.81
N ARG A 234 0.75 15.29 -26.42
CA ARG A 234 0.96 15.14 -27.86
C ARG A 234 -0.26 15.64 -28.67
N ASP A 235 -1.45 15.25 -28.27
CA ASP A 235 -2.67 15.59 -29.01
C ASP A 235 -2.99 17.10 -28.92
N THR A 236 -2.70 17.72 -27.78
CA THR A 236 -2.84 19.19 -27.61
C THR A 236 -1.82 19.99 -28.43
N LYS A 237 -0.62 19.47 -28.66
CA LYS A 237 0.42 20.12 -29.50
C LYS A 237 0.16 19.97 -31.02
N ARG A 238 -0.77 19.10 -31.43
CA ARG A 238 -1.11 18.85 -32.83
C ARG A 238 -2.38 19.54 -33.30
N ARG A 239 -3.13 20.17 -32.39
CA ARG A 239 -4.27 21.06 -32.66
C ARG A 239 -3.80 22.50 -32.70
#